data_421c717df0d47bf08b9dec04b5b2d4f3
#
_entry.id   421c717df0d47bf08b9dec04b5b2d4f3
#
_cell.length_a   1.000
_cell.length_b   1.000
_cell.length_c   1.000
_cell.angle_alpha   90.00
_cell.angle_beta   90.00
_cell.angle_gamma   90.00
#
_symmetry.space_group_name_H-M   'P 1'
#
loop_
_entity.id
_entity.type
_entity.pdbx_description
1 polymer ?
#
loop_
_entity_poly.entity_id
_entity_poly.type
_entity_poly.pdbx_seq_one_letter_code
_entity_poly.pdbx_strand_id
1 'polypeptide(L)'
;MSDARFQLQGTIVRVIAGKFRSRRLKGPGTLGLRPTSDRLRETLFNILGPAVEDSLFVDLYAGTGAIGIEAVSRGARQVIWIESSPKAAQLIRHNLAALGIVSGAEVIEADALAGLRRIADRHLLADFFFLDPPYERTEEPLRVLAFLDRSHLVAPQGMVIVEHTSGAEVPKRLDRLECTRQVEQGDATLSFYRLLAAA
;
A
#
# COMPACT_ATOMS: atom_id res chain seq x y z
N MET A 1 -26.03 25.39 -29.86
CA MET A 1 -24.58 25.16 -29.62
C MET A 1 -24.39 25.03 -28.12
N SER A 2 -24.49 23.80 -27.62
CA SER A 2 -24.45 23.49 -26.20
C SER A 2 -23.04 23.00 -25.87
N ASP A 3 -22.33 23.84 -25.10
CA ASP A 3 -20.95 23.65 -24.69
C ASP A 3 -20.94 22.60 -23.55
N ALA A 4 -20.83 21.33 -23.90
CA ALA A 4 -20.68 20.24 -22.94
C ALA A 4 -19.25 20.25 -22.41
N ARG A 5 -18.99 21.10 -21.41
CA ARG A 5 -17.81 20.98 -20.55
C ARG A 5 -17.94 19.71 -19.73
N PHE A 6 -17.47 18.62 -20.28
CA PHE A 6 -17.16 17.40 -19.53
C PHE A 6 -16.00 17.75 -18.58
N GLN A 7 -16.34 18.28 -17.40
CA GLN A 7 -15.37 18.39 -16.32
C GLN A 7 -15.03 16.96 -15.89
N LEU A 8 -13.86 16.50 -16.30
CA LEU A 8 -13.15 15.39 -15.67
C LEU A 8 -12.90 15.80 -14.21
N GLN A 9 -13.88 15.54 -13.35
CA GLN A 9 -13.70 15.61 -11.89
C GLN A 9 -12.79 14.45 -11.52
N GLY A 10 -11.48 14.68 -11.60
CA GLY A 10 -10.50 13.74 -11.10
C GLY A 10 -10.79 13.46 -9.61
N THR A 11 -10.89 12.20 -9.24
CA THR A 11 -11.11 11.78 -7.85
C THR A 11 -10.11 12.50 -6.96
N ILE A 12 -10.62 13.35 -6.05
CA ILE A 12 -9.77 14.07 -5.10
C ILE A 12 -9.26 13.05 -4.08
N VAL A 13 -7.96 12.81 -4.07
CA VAL A 13 -7.29 12.02 -3.05
C VAL A 13 -6.79 12.97 -1.97
N ARG A 14 -7.02 12.64 -0.71
CA ARG A 14 -6.57 13.47 0.43
C ARG A 14 -5.99 12.59 1.54
N VAL A 15 -5.15 13.16 2.37
CA VAL A 15 -4.67 12.53 3.61
C VAL A 15 -5.80 12.59 4.66
N ILE A 16 -6.05 11.46 5.33
CA ILE A 16 -7.21 11.31 6.24
C ILE A 16 -6.88 11.80 7.64
N ALA A 17 -5.72 11.41 8.17
CA ALA A 17 -5.33 11.73 9.53
C ALA A 17 -3.84 12.05 9.68
N GLY A 18 -3.40 12.39 10.90
CA GLY A 18 -2.00 12.65 11.24
C GLY A 18 -1.52 14.04 10.83
N LYS A 19 -0.19 14.15 10.66
CA LYS A 19 0.53 15.43 10.42
C LYS A 19 0.05 16.17 9.17
N PHE A 20 -0.34 15.43 8.14
CA PHE A 20 -0.76 16.00 6.85
C PHE A 20 -2.27 15.94 6.63
N ARG A 21 -3.08 15.75 7.67
CA ARG A 21 -4.53 15.65 7.58
C ARG A 21 -5.14 16.71 6.67
N SER A 22 -6.11 16.31 5.85
CA SER A 22 -6.84 17.13 4.87
C SER A 22 -6.02 17.69 3.72
N ARG A 23 -4.70 17.46 3.65
CA ARG A 23 -3.89 17.85 2.51
C ARG A 23 -4.30 17.06 1.27
N ARG A 24 -4.52 17.77 0.18
CA ARG A 24 -4.89 17.17 -1.10
C ARG A 24 -3.66 16.61 -1.79
N LEU A 25 -3.79 15.40 -2.34
CA LEU A 25 -2.81 14.77 -3.20
C LEU A 25 -3.23 14.95 -4.66
N LYS A 26 -2.25 15.06 -5.54
CA LYS A 26 -2.51 14.96 -6.97
C LYS A 26 -2.99 13.55 -7.27
N GLY A 27 -4.18 13.45 -7.83
CA GLY A 27 -4.79 12.17 -8.18
C GLY A 27 -4.21 11.58 -9.47
N PRO A 28 -4.66 10.39 -9.86
CA PRO A 28 -4.10 9.65 -10.99
C PRO A 28 -4.39 10.27 -12.36
N GLY A 29 -5.33 11.20 -12.45
CA GLY A 29 -5.71 11.82 -13.73
C GLY A 29 -6.12 10.76 -14.76
N THR A 30 -5.42 10.72 -15.90
CA THR A 30 -5.65 9.79 -17.01
C THR A 30 -4.87 8.46 -16.87
N LEU A 31 -4.23 8.19 -15.74
CA LEU A 31 -3.38 6.99 -15.56
C LEU A 31 -4.19 5.69 -15.42
N GLY A 32 -5.53 5.76 -15.39
CA GLY A 32 -6.38 4.57 -15.23
C GLY A 32 -6.30 3.89 -13.85
N LEU A 33 -5.60 4.53 -12.89
CA LEU A 33 -5.50 4.01 -11.53
C LEU A 33 -6.80 4.30 -10.76
N ARG A 34 -7.32 3.30 -10.07
CA ARG A 34 -8.43 3.45 -9.12
C ARG A 34 -7.82 3.73 -7.74
N PRO A 35 -7.99 4.94 -7.16
CA PRO A 35 -7.48 5.17 -5.82
C PRO A 35 -8.25 4.33 -4.80
N THR A 36 -7.54 3.72 -3.86
CA THR A 36 -8.13 3.13 -2.66
C THR A 36 -9.04 4.17 -1.99
N SER A 37 -10.28 3.80 -1.70
CA SER A 37 -11.26 4.74 -1.16
C SER A 37 -10.81 5.32 0.20
N ASP A 38 -11.23 6.56 0.50
CA ASP A 38 -10.96 7.18 1.81
C ASP A 38 -11.40 6.28 2.96
N ARG A 39 -12.57 5.63 2.82
CA ARG A 39 -13.14 4.74 3.83
C ARG A 39 -12.31 3.48 4.05
N LEU A 40 -11.79 2.87 2.97
CA LEU A 40 -10.95 1.67 3.10
C LEU A 40 -9.60 2.02 3.74
N ARG A 41 -9.00 3.15 3.37
CA ARG A 41 -7.79 3.66 4.02
C ARG A 41 -8.00 3.96 5.50
N GLU A 42 -9.12 4.57 5.85
CA GLU A 42 -9.49 4.82 7.26
C GLU A 42 -9.63 3.49 8.02
N THR A 43 -10.34 2.52 7.45
CA THR A 43 -10.49 1.18 8.05
C THR A 43 -9.13 0.51 8.24
N LEU A 44 -8.27 0.50 7.21
CA LEU A 44 -6.91 -0.05 7.28
C LEU A 44 -6.14 0.55 8.46
N PHE A 45 -6.00 1.87 8.48
CA PHE A 45 -5.18 2.54 9.48
C PHE A 45 -5.81 2.56 10.89
N ASN A 46 -7.12 2.43 11.03
CA ASN A 46 -7.77 2.22 12.33
C ASN A 46 -7.44 0.83 12.90
N ILE A 47 -7.28 -0.18 12.02
CA ILE A 47 -6.88 -1.53 12.45
C ILE A 47 -5.40 -1.57 12.83
N LEU A 48 -4.53 -0.91 12.04
CA LEU A 48 -3.10 -0.84 12.34
C LEU A 48 -2.84 -0.02 13.61
N GLY A 49 -3.64 1.00 13.86
CA GLY A 49 -3.60 1.82 15.06
C GLY A 49 -2.25 2.48 15.31
N PRO A 50 -1.82 2.59 16.58
CA PRO A 50 -0.57 3.23 16.94
C PRO A 50 0.69 2.46 16.50
N ALA A 51 0.56 1.18 16.10
CA ALA A 51 1.70 0.40 15.61
C ALA A 51 2.34 0.95 14.31
N VAL A 52 1.65 1.89 13.63
CA VAL A 52 2.20 2.60 12.48
C VAL A 52 3.30 3.60 12.88
N GLU A 53 3.23 4.15 14.08
CA GLU A 53 4.24 5.08 14.58
C GLU A 53 5.61 4.39 14.67
N ASP A 54 6.64 5.06 14.20
CA ASP A 54 8.04 4.59 14.12
C ASP A 54 8.25 3.31 13.29
N SER A 55 7.26 2.87 12.51
CA SER A 55 7.35 1.68 11.67
C SER A 55 8.12 1.88 10.36
N LEU A 56 8.60 0.77 9.78
CA LEU A 56 8.94 0.65 8.36
C LEU A 56 7.74 0.08 7.61
N PHE A 57 7.18 0.86 6.71
CA PHE A 57 6.00 0.52 5.91
C PHE A 57 6.39 0.35 4.44
N VAL A 58 5.99 -0.74 3.81
CA VAL A 58 6.19 -1.00 2.37
C VAL A 58 4.85 -1.00 1.66
N ASP A 59 4.68 -0.07 0.73
CA ASP A 59 3.48 0.12 -0.11
C ASP A 59 3.76 -0.44 -1.50
N LEU A 60 3.23 -1.63 -1.80
CA LEU A 60 3.38 -2.29 -3.10
C LEU A 60 2.19 -1.94 -4.00
N TYR A 61 2.45 -1.81 -5.30
CA TYR A 61 1.48 -1.31 -6.28
C TYR A 61 0.99 0.09 -5.93
N ALA A 62 1.92 0.94 -5.53
CA ALA A 62 1.65 2.15 -4.77
C ALA A 62 0.79 3.22 -5.48
N GLY A 63 0.66 3.16 -6.80
CA GLY A 63 -0.23 4.02 -7.58
C GLY A 63 -0.01 5.52 -7.33
N THR A 64 -0.93 6.16 -6.63
CA THR A 64 -0.81 7.58 -6.23
C THR A 64 0.08 7.81 -5.01
N GLY A 65 0.47 6.75 -4.32
CA GLY A 65 1.23 6.76 -3.06
C GLY A 65 0.39 7.08 -1.83
N ALA A 66 -0.93 7.08 -1.95
CA ALA A 66 -1.83 7.57 -0.89
C ALA A 66 -1.75 6.74 0.40
N ILE A 67 -1.55 5.42 0.30
CA ILE A 67 -1.41 4.53 1.46
C ILE A 67 -0.12 4.85 2.21
N GLY A 68 1.02 4.83 1.53
CA GLY A 68 2.29 5.14 2.18
C GLY A 68 2.37 6.59 2.69
N ILE A 69 1.76 7.57 2.00
CA ILE A 69 1.66 8.96 2.49
C ILE A 69 0.81 9.03 3.76
N GLU A 70 -0.27 8.26 3.85
CA GLU A 70 -1.06 8.15 5.08
C GLU A 70 -0.24 7.56 6.23
N ALA A 71 0.59 6.52 5.94
CA ALA A 71 1.52 5.95 6.94
C ALA A 71 2.53 7.00 7.45
N VAL A 72 3.17 7.78 6.55
CA VAL A 72 4.05 8.90 6.95
C VAL A 72 3.29 9.91 7.79
N SER A 73 2.07 10.26 7.40
CA SER A 73 1.24 11.22 8.13
C SER A 73 0.92 10.78 9.56
N ARG A 74 0.85 9.46 9.78
CA ARG A 74 0.58 8.82 11.07
C ARG A 74 1.84 8.44 11.85
N GLY A 75 3.02 8.87 11.38
CA GLY A 75 4.26 8.75 12.13
C GLY A 75 5.15 7.56 11.74
N ALA A 76 4.89 6.87 10.62
CA ALA A 76 5.84 5.88 10.11
C ALA A 76 7.22 6.51 9.95
N ARG A 77 8.26 5.85 10.48
CA ARG A 77 9.66 6.32 10.42
C ARG A 77 10.20 6.29 9.01
N GLN A 78 9.82 5.26 8.27
CA GLN A 78 10.25 5.06 6.89
C GLN A 78 9.13 4.41 6.08
N VAL A 79 8.96 4.90 4.84
CA VAL A 79 8.04 4.28 3.87
C VAL A 79 8.77 4.03 2.57
N ILE A 80 8.59 2.84 2.00
CA ILE A 80 9.11 2.43 0.70
C ILE A 80 7.92 2.18 -0.21
N TRP A 81 7.79 2.96 -1.27
CA TRP A 81 6.82 2.74 -2.34
C TRP A 81 7.45 1.92 -3.45
N ILE A 82 6.80 0.82 -3.86
CA ILE A 82 7.19 0.03 -5.03
C ILE A 82 6.10 0.21 -6.09
N GLU A 83 6.49 0.78 -7.24
CA GLU A 83 5.57 1.08 -8.33
C GLU A 83 6.24 0.82 -9.69
N SER A 84 5.57 0.05 -10.53
CA SER A 84 6.11 -0.36 -11.84
C SER A 84 5.95 0.70 -12.92
N SER A 85 4.93 1.57 -12.80
CA SER A 85 4.67 2.63 -13.77
C SER A 85 5.57 3.85 -13.50
N PRO A 86 6.45 4.24 -14.44
CA PRO A 86 7.28 5.45 -14.28
C PRO A 86 6.45 6.71 -14.03
N LYS A 87 5.27 6.81 -14.66
CA LYS A 87 4.36 7.94 -14.50
C LYS A 87 3.74 7.98 -13.11
N ALA A 88 3.36 6.83 -12.56
CA ALA A 88 2.83 6.73 -11.20
C ALA A 88 3.95 6.97 -10.17
N ALA A 89 5.15 6.43 -10.37
CA ALA A 89 6.31 6.71 -9.52
C ALA A 89 6.66 8.21 -9.50
N GLN A 90 6.57 8.89 -10.64
CA GLN A 90 6.74 10.35 -10.71
C GLN A 90 5.62 11.09 -9.96
N LEU A 91 4.38 10.61 -10.04
CA LEU A 91 3.25 11.16 -9.28
C LEU A 91 3.46 11.04 -7.78
N ILE A 92 3.96 9.90 -7.29
CA ILE A 92 4.32 9.72 -5.88
C ILE A 92 5.37 10.75 -5.48
N ARG A 93 6.48 10.88 -6.21
CA ARG A 93 7.54 11.86 -5.94
C ARG A 93 7.00 13.31 -5.91
N HIS A 94 6.07 13.63 -6.83
CA HIS A 94 5.40 14.93 -6.85
C HIS A 94 4.59 15.16 -5.56
N ASN A 95 3.79 14.18 -5.13
CA ASN A 95 2.98 14.27 -3.93
C ASN A 95 3.85 14.41 -2.67
N LEU A 96 4.96 13.67 -2.57
CA LEU A 96 5.93 13.77 -1.48
C LEU A 96 6.54 15.18 -1.42
N ALA A 97 6.99 15.71 -2.55
CA ALA A 97 7.55 17.07 -2.64
C ALA A 97 6.53 18.14 -2.23
N ALA A 98 5.27 18.03 -2.69
CA ALA A 98 4.18 18.95 -2.35
C ALA A 98 3.85 18.97 -0.86
N LEU A 99 4.14 17.89 -0.14
CA LEU A 99 3.97 17.77 1.31
C LEU A 99 5.24 18.12 2.09
N GLY A 100 6.38 18.35 1.42
CA GLY A 100 7.67 18.59 2.06
C GLY A 100 8.25 17.34 2.74
N ILE A 101 7.91 16.15 2.26
CA ILE A 101 8.46 14.88 2.77
C ILE A 101 9.80 14.64 2.08
N VAL A 102 10.91 14.85 2.80
CA VAL A 102 12.27 14.77 2.26
C VAL A 102 13.13 13.67 2.89
N SER A 103 12.68 13.08 3.99
CA SER A 103 13.38 12.01 4.70
C SER A 103 12.41 10.86 5.03
N GLY A 104 12.95 9.65 5.19
CA GLY A 104 12.14 8.47 5.49
C GLY A 104 11.23 8.02 4.32
N ALA A 105 11.47 8.51 3.10
CA ALA A 105 10.67 8.23 1.92
C ALA A 105 11.55 7.71 0.78
N GLU A 106 11.23 6.55 0.22
CA GLU A 106 11.94 5.94 -0.89
C GLU A 106 10.93 5.44 -1.94
N VAL A 107 11.13 5.78 -3.21
CA VAL A 107 10.31 5.31 -4.32
C VAL A 107 11.16 4.42 -5.22
N ILE A 108 10.86 3.13 -5.20
CA ILE A 108 11.48 2.10 -6.04
C ILE A 108 10.61 1.90 -7.28
N GLU A 109 11.14 2.33 -8.43
CA GLU A 109 10.52 2.10 -9.73
C GLU A 109 10.88 0.71 -10.22
N ALA A 110 9.98 -0.25 -9.97
CA ALA A 110 10.14 -1.67 -10.31
C ALA A 110 8.80 -2.41 -10.19
N ASP A 111 8.70 -3.61 -10.76
CA ASP A 111 7.64 -4.53 -10.39
C ASP A 111 7.77 -4.98 -8.92
N ALA A 112 6.66 -5.48 -8.35
CA ALA A 112 6.59 -5.78 -6.93
C ALA A 112 7.68 -6.76 -6.47
N LEU A 113 7.91 -7.86 -7.22
CA LEU A 113 8.92 -8.87 -6.86
C LEU A 113 10.34 -8.34 -6.99
N ALA A 114 10.63 -7.56 -8.05
CA ALA A 114 11.95 -6.95 -8.23
C ALA A 114 12.23 -5.92 -7.12
N GLY A 115 11.23 -5.13 -6.75
CA GLY A 115 11.33 -4.18 -5.63
C GLY A 115 11.59 -4.89 -4.31
N LEU A 116 10.85 -5.97 -4.02
CA LEU A 116 11.05 -6.76 -2.80
C LEU A 116 12.43 -7.41 -2.74
N ARG A 117 12.98 -7.89 -3.87
CA ARG A 117 14.36 -8.42 -3.90
C ARG A 117 15.38 -7.36 -3.52
N ARG A 118 15.23 -6.11 -4.03
CA ARG A 118 16.11 -4.99 -3.66
C ARG A 118 16.04 -4.66 -2.16
N ILE A 119 14.87 -4.82 -1.53
CA ILE A 119 14.71 -4.67 -0.08
C ILE A 119 15.39 -5.83 0.65
N ALA A 120 15.24 -7.07 0.14
CA ALA A 120 15.84 -8.27 0.72
C ALA A 120 17.38 -8.20 0.71
N ASP A 121 17.98 -7.71 -0.37
CA ASP A 121 19.44 -7.53 -0.49
C ASP A 121 19.99 -6.54 0.57
N ARG A 122 19.13 -5.68 1.12
CA ARG A 122 19.47 -4.71 2.18
C ARG A 122 19.22 -5.25 3.59
N HIS A 123 18.74 -6.49 3.72
CA HIS A 123 18.38 -7.13 5.00
C HIS A 123 17.43 -6.30 5.87
N LEU A 124 16.52 -5.54 5.24
CA LEU A 124 15.53 -4.74 5.95
C LEU A 124 14.39 -5.62 6.46
N LEU A 125 13.99 -5.42 7.71
CA LEU A 125 12.77 -5.99 8.28
C LEU A 125 11.70 -4.89 8.29
N ALA A 126 10.58 -5.14 7.62
CA ALA A 126 9.47 -4.20 7.61
C ALA A 126 8.33 -4.65 8.52
N ASP A 127 7.73 -3.66 9.16
CA ASP A 127 6.62 -3.86 10.07
C ASP A 127 5.30 -4.06 9.29
N PHE A 128 5.16 -3.39 8.14
CA PHE A 128 3.97 -3.49 7.34
C PHE A 128 4.30 -3.61 5.84
N PHE A 129 3.59 -4.54 5.20
CA PHE A 129 3.51 -4.66 3.74
C PHE A 129 2.06 -4.50 3.33
N PHE A 130 1.77 -3.55 2.46
CA PHE A 130 0.46 -3.37 1.87
C PHE A 130 0.51 -3.72 0.38
N LEU A 131 -0.39 -4.59 -0.06
CA LEU A 131 -0.49 -5.10 -1.43
C LEU A 131 -1.88 -4.73 -1.98
N ASP A 132 -1.94 -3.88 -3.01
CA ASP A 132 -3.15 -3.55 -3.77
C ASP A 132 -2.90 -3.81 -5.27
N PRO A 133 -2.81 -5.08 -5.67
CA PRO A 133 -2.51 -5.44 -7.05
C PRO A 133 -3.70 -5.13 -7.97
N PRO A 134 -3.46 -4.84 -9.27
CA PRO A 134 -4.53 -4.72 -10.26
C PRO A 134 -5.39 -5.98 -10.30
N TYR A 135 -6.71 -5.82 -10.25
CA TYR A 135 -7.68 -6.93 -10.19
C TYR A 135 -7.59 -7.95 -11.35
N GLU A 136 -7.02 -7.54 -12.49
CA GLU A 136 -6.84 -8.39 -13.66
C GLU A 136 -5.72 -9.43 -13.49
N ARG A 137 -4.85 -9.26 -12.49
CA ARG A 137 -3.67 -10.10 -12.23
C ARG A 137 -3.90 -11.01 -11.02
N THR A 138 -4.72 -12.03 -11.19
CA THR A 138 -5.12 -12.93 -10.09
C THR A 138 -3.97 -13.74 -9.47
N GLU A 139 -2.94 -14.08 -10.25
CA GLU A 139 -1.80 -14.90 -9.77
C GLU A 139 -0.67 -14.07 -9.15
N GLU A 140 -0.51 -12.81 -9.54
CA GLU A 140 0.62 -11.96 -9.11
C GLU A 140 0.60 -11.70 -7.60
N PRO A 141 -0.54 -11.36 -6.97
CA PRO A 141 -0.60 -11.18 -5.51
C PRO A 141 -0.22 -12.44 -4.75
N LEU A 142 -0.62 -13.61 -5.25
CA LEU A 142 -0.27 -14.90 -4.62
C LEU A 142 1.23 -15.16 -4.70
N ARG A 143 1.89 -14.81 -5.82
CA ARG A 143 3.35 -14.92 -5.98
C ARG A 143 4.10 -13.97 -5.05
N VAL A 144 3.61 -12.74 -4.88
CA VAL A 144 4.18 -11.75 -3.97
C VAL A 144 4.01 -12.20 -2.52
N LEU A 145 2.83 -12.68 -2.15
CA LEU A 145 2.55 -13.21 -0.83
C LEU A 145 3.43 -14.42 -0.52
N ALA A 146 3.58 -15.36 -1.47
CA ALA A 146 4.47 -16.51 -1.33
C ALA A 146 5.96 -16.11 -1.22
N PHE A 147 6.37 -15.03 -1.89
CA PHE A 147 7.72 -14.48 -1.72
C PHE A 147 7.92 -13.92 -0.31
N LEU A 148 6.98 -13.14 0.21
CA LEU A 148 7.04 -12.59 1.58
C LEU A 148 7.02 -13.70 2.63
N ASP A 149 6.23 -14.75 2.41
CA ASP A 149 6.15 -15.93 3.27
C ASP A 149 7.51 -16.62 3.45
N ARG A 150 8.27 -16.77 2.36
CA ARG A 150 9.58 -17.45 2.35
C ARG A 150 10.75 -16.52 2.66
N SER A 151 10.54 -15.22 2.58
CA SER A 151 11.57 -14.22 2.87
C SER A 151 11.68 -13.97 4.38
N HIS A 152 12.77 -13.32 4.78
CA HIS A 152 12.94 -12.81 6.14
C HIS A 152 12.65 -11.30 6.21
N LEU A 153 11.76 -10.79 5.32
CA LEU A 153 11.47 -9.35 5.24
C LEU A 153 10.44 -8.89 6.27
N VAL A 154 9.54 -9.78 6.68
CA VAL A 154 8.48 -9.45 7.65
C VAL A 154 9.06 -9.48 9.06
N ALA A 155 8.95 -8.35 9.77
CA ALA A 155 9.37 -8.25 11.17
C ALA A 155 8.60 -9.24 12.06
N PRO A 156 9.14 -9.67 13.22
CA PRO A 156 8.47 -10.65 14.08
C PRO A 156 7.03 -10.30 14.47
N GLN A 157 6.74 -9.01 14.65
CA GLN A 157 5.38 -8.50 14.92
C GLN A 157 4.74 -7.88 13.67
N GLY A 158 5.39 -8.02 12.52
CA GLY A 158 4.98 -7.44 11.27
C GLY A 158 3.68 -8.02 10.72
N MET A 159 3.14 -7.33 9.73
CA MET A 159 1.87 -7.68 9.10
C MET A 159 1.96 -7.49 7.59
N VAL A 160 1.44 -8.48 6.86
CA VAL A 160 1.21 -8.34 5.42
C VAL A 160 -0.29 -8.15 5.19
N ILE A 161 -0.67 -7.09 4.49
CA ILE A 161 -2.05 -6.74 4.20
C ILE A 161 -2.27 -6.85 2.69
N VAL A 162 -3.28 -7.61 2.29
CA VAL A 162 -3.64 -7.78 0.87
C VAL A 162 -5.03 -7.22 0.65
N GLU A 163 -5.14 -6.23 -0.23
CA GLU A 163 -6.41 -5.78 -0.78
C GLU A 163 -6.78 -6.67 -1.97
N HIS A 164 -8.01 -7.15 -2.01
CA HIS A 164 -8.54 -7.95 -3.10
C HIS A 164 -10.06 -7.74 -3.24
N THR A 165 -10.65 -8.17 -4.35
CA THR A 165 -12.10 -8.13 -4.52
C THR A 165 -12.80 -9.03 -3.50
N SER A 166 -13.96 -8.60 -3.01
CA SER A 166 -14.81 -9.43 -2.17
C SER A 166 -15.19 -10.72 -2.93
N GLY A 167 -15.01 -11.86 -2.24
CA GLY A 167 -15.22 -13.19 -2.84
C GLY A 167 -14.01 -13.79 -3.57
N ALA A 168 -12.91 -13.05 -3.75
CA ALA A 168 -11.67 -13.66 -4.24
C ALA A 168 -11.08 -14.58 -3.18
N GLU A 169 -10.65 -15.76 -3.60
CA GLU A 169 -10.00 -16.72 -2.71
C GLU A 169 -8.54 -16.32 -2.50
N VAL A 170 -8.17 -16.11 -1.25
CA VAL A 170 -6.79 -15.92 -0.81
C VAL A 170 -6.42 -17.03 0.16
N PRO A 171 -5.16 -17.51 0.17
CA PRO A 171 -4.75 -18.60 1.05
C PRO A 171 -4.92 -18.19 2.52
N LYS A 172 -5.60 -19.03 3.30
CA LYS A 172 -5.75 -18.79 4.75
C LYS A 172 -4.45 -19.02 5.51
N ARG A 173 -3.59 -19.91 5.00
CA ARG A 173 -2.31 -20.27 5.61
C ARG A 173 -1.30 -20.61 4.53
N LEU A 174 -0.06 -20.15 4.73
CA LEU A 174 1.14 -20.49 4.00
C LEU A 174 2.13 -21.19 4.95
N ASP A 175 3.40 -21.30 4.55
CA ASP A 175 4.42 -22.00 5.39
C ASP A 175 4.67 -21.24 6.70
N ARG A 176 4.76 -19.91 6.66
CA ARG A 176 5.10 -19.03 7.79
C ARG A 176 4.05 -17.95 8.07
N LEU A 177 3.20 -17.63 7.11
CA LEU A 177 2.16 -16.60 7.24
C LEU A 177 0.78 -17.24 7.38
N GLU A 178 -0.04 -16.68 8.27
CA GLU A 178 -1.44 -17.05 8.46
C GLU A 178 -2.33 -15.81 8.38
N CYS A 179 -3.46 -15.93 7.66
CA CYS A 179 -4.49 -14.90 7.64
C CYS A 179 -5.24 -14.90 8.97
N THR A 180 -4.97 -13.88 9.78
CA THR A 180 -5.54 -13.75 11.13
C THR A 180 -6.84 -12.95 11.15
N ARG A 181 -7.11 -12.17 10.08
CA ARG A 181 -8.29 -11.31 10.00
C ARG A 181 -8.61 -11.00 8.54
N GLN A 182 -9.92 -10.92 8.24
CA GLN A 182 -10.43 -10.35 7.00
C GLN A 182 -11.48 -9.29 7.32
N VAL A 183 -11.51 -8.21 6.54
CA VAL A 183 -12.47 -7.10 6.69
C VAL A 183 -12.99 -6.71 5.32
N GLU A 184 -14.27 -6.91 5.10
CA GLU A 184 -14.97 -6.51 3.88
C GLU A 184 -15.40 -5.05 3.97
N GLN A 185 -15.22 -4.33 2.86
CA GLN A 185 -15.59 -2.94 2.74
C GLN A 185 -16.09 -2.65 1.31
N GLY A 186 -17.38 -2.75 1.08
CA GLY A 186 -17.96 -2.68 -0.25
C GLY A 186 -17.46 -3.83 -1.13
N ASP A 187 -16.89 -3.52 -2.28
CA ASP A 187 -16.38 -4.52 -3.25
C ASP A 187 -14.95 -4.98 -2.94
N ALA A 188 -14.32 -4.46 -1.89
CA ALA A 188 -12.95 -4.78 -1.50
C ALA A 188 -12.91 -5.51 -0.17
N THR A 189 -11.93 -6.39 -0.01
CA THR A 189 -11.60 -7.08 1.23
C THR A 189 -10.14 -6.86 1.57
N LEU A 190 -9.86 -6.54 2.83
CA LEU A 190 -8.51 -6.51 3.39
C LEU A 190 -8.26 -7.81 4.15
N SER A 191 -7.25 -8.56 3.73
CA SER A 191 -6.78 -9.78 4.40
C SER A 191 -5.45 -9.49 5.11
N PHE A 192 -5.41 -9.75 6.41
CA PHE A 192 -4.28 -9.45 7.29
C PHE A 192 -3.55 -10.73 7.67
N TYR A 193 -2.28 -10.82 7.29
CA TYR A 193 -1.42 -11.97 7.57
C TYR A 193 -0.37 -11.61 8.60
N ARG A 194 -0.09 -12.57 9.48
CA ARG A 194 1.00 -12.50 10.47
C ARG A 194 1.88 -13.73 10.38
N LEU A 195 3.11 -13.61 10.86
CA LEU A 195 3.97 -14.75 11.02
C LEU A 195 3.34 -15.71 12.05
N LEU A 196 3.40 -17.01 11.75
CA LEU A 196 3.05 -18.05 12.72
C LEU A 196 3.94 -17.93 13.95
N ALA A 197 3.36 -18.13 15.12
CA ALA A 197 4.16 -18.24 16.34
C ALA A 197 5.19 -19.36 16.18
N ALA A 198 6.44 -19.09 16.54
CA ALA A 198 7.43 -20.15 16.62
C ALA A 198 6.93 -21.20 17.63
N ALA A 199 6.89 -22.47 17.18
CA ALA A 199 6.52 -23.60 18.05
C ALA A 199 7.59 -23.85 19.13
#